data_0e70e6722720274c1510e36f933216e6
#
_entry.id   0e70e6722720274c1510e36f933216e6
#
_cell.length_a   1.000
_cell.length_b   1.000
_cell.length_c   1.000
_cell.angle_alpha   90.00
_cell.angle_beta   90.00
_cell.angle_gamma   90.00
#
_symmetry.space_group_name_H-M   'P 1'
#
loop_
_entity.id
_entity.type
_entity.pdbx_description
1 polymer ?
#
loop_
_entity_poly.entity_id
_entity_poly.type
_entity_poly.pdbx_seq_one_letter_code
_entity_poly.pdbx_strand_id
1 'polypeptide(L)'
;NIVITGMGGSALAGLIVKKWLENEITLPIEIVRNYNLPKSVSKNTLVIASSYSGNTEESISALTQAIEIGAQVATVSSHGKMEEIARKNQIAHVKLPTGLQPRMAVIYNFRALTKILVNFGINSNEKHEEIEHYADFLRKESESWAASVSNERNYAKQLALYSAGRSAVFLSSSAFSPLA
;
A
#
# COMPACT_ATOMS: atom_id res chain seq x y z
N ASN A 1 -2.92 14.67 11.22
CA ASN A 1 -1.92 13.90 10.45
C ASN A 1 -2.40 12.46 10.20
N ILE A 2 -1.78 11.82 9.23
CA ILE A 2 -2.05 10.44 8.84
C ILE A 2 -0.77 9.64 9.01
N VAL A 3 -0.86 8.46 9.62
CA VAL A 3 0.24 7.51 9.71
C VAL A 3 -0.18 6.21 9.04
N ILE A 4 0.60 5.73 8.09
CA ILE A 4 0.42 4.41 7.49
C ILE A 4 1.58 3.53 7.96
N THR A 5 1.28 2.46 8.69
CA THR A 5 2.29 1.49 9.11
C THR A 5 2.21 0.24 8.26
N GLY A 6 3.37 -0.30 7.88
CA GLY A 6 3.46 -1.50 7.07
C GLY A 6 4.90 -1.84 6.71
N MET A 7 5.11 -3.07 6.23
CA MET A 7 6.42 -3.56 5.79
C MET A 7 6.36 -4.04 4.34
N GLY A 8 7.50 -4.09 3.65
CA GLY A 8 7.58 -4.61 2.28
C GLY A 8 6.55 -4.02 1.32
N GLY A 9 5.77 -4.86 0.65
CA GLY A 9 4.73 -4.44 -0.30
C GLY A 9 3.62 -3.58 0.31
N SER A 10 3.29 -3.77 1.59
CA SER A 10 2.30 -2.94 2.29
C SER A 10 2.82 -1.52 2.52
N ALA A 11 4.10 -1.36 2.88
CA ALA A 11 4.73 -0.05 2.98
C ALA A 11 4.88 0.63 1.62
N LEU A 12 5.19 -0.14 0.57
CA LEU A 12 5.29 0.38 -0.80
C LEU A 12 3.97 1.01 -1.25
N ALA A 13 2.84 0.34 -1.02
CA ALA A 13 1.53 0.90 -1.31
C ALA A 13 1.29 2.23 -0.59
N GLY A 14 1.68 2.33 0.68
CA GLY A 14 1.62 3.57 1.46
C GLY A 14 2.48 4.70 0.88
N LEU A 15 3.70 4.38 0.41
CA LEU A 15 4.57 5.35 -0.24
C LEU A 15 3.99 5.86 -1.56
N ILE A 16 3.36 4.97 -2.36
CA ILE A 16 2.69 5.37 -3.60
C ILE A 16 1.52 6.30 -3.27
N VAL A 17 0.66 5.95 -2.29
CA VAL A 17 -0.44 6.80 -1.84
C VAL A 17 0.08 8.17 -1.40
N LYS A 18 1.10 8.18 -0.53
CA LYS A 18 1.71 9.43 -0.05
C LYS A 18 2.16 10.32 -1.21
N LYS A 19 2.83 9.73 -2.20
CA LYS A 19 3.37 10.50 -3.33
C LYS A 19 2.28 10.95 -4.30
N TRP A 20 1.30 10.09 -4.56
CA TRP A 20 0.20 10.39 -5.46
C TRP A 20 -0.71 11.50 -4.92
N LEU A 21 -0.90 11.55 -3.60
CA LEU A 21 -1.76 12.55 -2.95
C LEU A 21 -0.99 13.77 -2.40
N GLU A 22 0.31 13.87 -2.62
CA GLU A 22 1.18 14.91 -2.03
C GLU A 22 0.68 16.35 -2.25
N ASN A 23 0.07 16.61 -3.41
CA ASN A 23 -0.47 17.93 -3.77
C ASN A 23 -2.01 17.99 -3.74
N GLU A 24 -2.68 16.92 -3.33
CA GLU A 24 -4.13 16.80 -3.34
C GLU A 24 -4.74 16.96 -1.94
N ILE A 25 -3.99 16.61 -0.90
CA ILE A 25 -4.46 16.67 0.49
C ILE A 25 -3.57 17.57 1.34
N THR A 26 -4.17 18.23 2.30
CA THR A 26 -3.47 19.15 3.22
C THR A 26 -2.84 18.42 4.42
N LEU A 27 -3.30 17.21 4.73
CA LEU A 27 -2.80 16.44 5.87
C LEU A 27 -1.54 15.66 5.48
N PRO A 28 -0.44 15.80 6.24
CA PRO A 28 0.77 15.04 5.98
C PRO A 28 0.55 13.54 6.19
N ILE A 29 1.09 12.73 5.27
CA ILE A 29 1.17 11.27 5.40
C ILE A 29 2.58 10.88 5.81
N GLU A 30 2.70 10.16 6.92
CA GLU A 30 3.94 9.55 7.39
C GLU A 30 3.89 8.02 7.21
N ILE A 31 4.96 7.43 6.69
CA ILE A 31 5.08 5.97 6.52
C ILE A 31 5.99 5.42 7.61
N VAL A 32 5.45 4.54 8.45
CA VAL A 32 6.16 3.92 9.56
C VAL A 32 6.47 2.47 9.24
N ARG A 33 7.76 2.13 9.24
CA ARG A 33 8.30 0.78 9.00
C ARG A 33 9.03 0.29 10.25
N ASN A 34 8.42 0.42 11.40
CA ASN A 34 9.04 0.11 12.69
C ASN A 34 8.00 -0.39 13.67
N TYR A 35 8.45 -0.95 14.78
CA TYR A 35 7.62 -1.38 15.90
C TYR A 35 6.92 -0.23 16.61
N ASN A 36 7.56 0.94 16.65
CA ASN A 36 7.08 2.08 17.42
C ASN A 36 6.46 3.15 16.54
N LEU A 37 5.33 3.67 16.98
CA LEU A 37 4.73 4.86 16.39
C LEU A 37 5.52 6.12 16.77
N PRO A 38 5.53 7.15 15.90
CA PRO A 38 6.09 8.46 16.23
C PRO A 38 5.38 9.08 17.44
N LYS A 39 6.12 9.84 18.24
CA LYS A 39 5.57 10.57 19.40
C LYS A 39 4.51 11.63 19.02
N SER A 40 4.44 12.00 17.75
CA SER A 40 3.45 12.92 17.17
C SER A 40 2.05 12.30 17.05
N VAL A 41 1.93 10.97 17.21
CA VAL A 41 0.63 10.28 17.15
C VAL A 41 -0.20 10.60 18.39
N SER A 42 -1.45 10.95 18.17
CA SER A 42 -2.41 11.33 19.20
C SER A 42 -3.81 10.86 18.81
N LYS A 43 -4.80 11.13 19.65
CA LYS A 43 -6.23 10.89 19.36
C LYS A 43 -6.74 11.57 18.08
N ASN A 44 -6.04 12.60 17.61
CA ASN A 44 -6.37 13.33 16.38
C ASN A 44 -5.59 12.82 15.16
N THR A 45 -4.92 11.67 15.28
CA THR A 45 -4.17 11.03 14.19
C THR A 45 -4.99 9.88 13.61
N LEU A 46 -5.06 9.77 12.29
CA LEU A 46 -5.52 8.55 11.63
C LEU A 46 -4.32 7.61 11.45
N VAL A 47 -4.37 6.45 12.08
CA VAL A 47 -3.37 5.38 11.90
C VAL A 47 -3.99 4.28 11.04
N ILE A 48 -3.39 4.00 9.89
CA ILE A 48 -3.80 2.90 9.02
C ILE A 48 -2.74 1.80 9.11
N ALA A 49 -3.08 0.69 9.76
CA ALA A 49 -2.19 -0.46 9.86
C ALA A 49 -2.42 -1.40 8.67
N SER A 50 -1.36 -1.59 7.86
CA SER A 50 -1.41 -2.42 6.65
C SER A 50 -0.43 -3.57 6.74
N SER A 51 -0.94 -4.79 6.60
CA SER A 51 -0.14 -6.01 6.53
C SER A 51 -0.87 -7.05 5.69
N TYR A 52 -0.33 -7.43 4.53
CA TYR A 52 -1.00 -8.42 3.68
C TYR A 52 -1.28 -9.72 4.42
N SER A 53 -0.31 -10.28 5.13
CA SER A 53 -0.49 -11.50 5.94
C SER A 53 -1.31 -11.29 7.22
N GLY A 54 -1.45 -10.04 7.66
CA GLY A 54 -2.07 -9.71 8.94
C GLY A 54 -1.27 -10.13 10.18
N ASN A 55 -0.03 -10.64 10.00
CA ASN A 55 0.78 -11.20 11.09
C ASN A 55 2.14 -10.49 11.24
N THR A 56 2.39 -9.41 10.50
CA THR A 56 3.65 -8.64 10.59
C THR A 56 3.75 -7.99 11.97
N GLU A 57 4.77 -8.36 12.74
CA GLU A 57 4.90 -7.96 14.15
C GLU A 57 4.97 -6.45 14.33
N GLU A 58 5.72 -5.76 13.48
CA GLU A 58 5.84 -4.30 13.49
C GLU A 58 4.48 -3.62 13.29
N SER A 59 3.70 -4.10 12.31
CA SER A 59 2.38 -3.54 12.04
C SER A 59 1.38 -3.84 13.17
N ILE A 60 1.48 -5.00 13.81
CA ILE A 60 0.66 -5.36 14.97
C ILE A 60 1.05 -4.52 16.19
N SER A 61 2.35 -4.32 16.43
CA SER A 61 2.83 -3.47 17.51
C SER A 61 2.33 -2.03 17.36
N ALA A 62 2.50 -1.46 16.17
CA ALA A 62 2.01 -0.11 15.86
C ALA A 62 0.48 0.01 15.99
N LEU A 63 -0.27 -0.99 15.53
CA LEU A 63 -1.73 -1.06 15.69
C LEU A 63 -2.13 -1.05 17.17
N THR A 64 -1.47 -1.86 17.99
CA THR A 64 -1.75 -1.93 19.44
C THR A 64 -1.50 -0.59 20.11
N GLN A 65 -0.36 0.05 19.83
CA GLN A 65 -0.04 1.38 20.35
C GLN A 65 -1.08 2.42 19.92
N ALA A 66 -1.52 2.38 18.64
CA ALA A 66 -2.54 3.32 18.14
C ALA A 66 -3.86 3.20 18.91
N ILE A 67 -4.28 1.96 19.22
CA ILE A 67 -5.47 1.67 20.03
C ILE A 67 -5.31 2.21 21.45
N GLU A 68 -4.17 1.96 22.09
CA GLU A 68 -3.86 2.44 23.45
C GLU A 68 -3.83 3.96 23.55
N ILE A 69 -3.31 4.64 22.52
CA ILE A 69 -3.31 6.12 22.45
C ILE A 69 -4.73 6.68 22.24
N GLY A 70 -5.66 5.86 21.75
CA GLY A 70 -7.00 6.30 21.37
C GLY A 70 -7.03 7.04 20.04
N ALA A 71 -6.08 6.75 19.12
CA ALA A 71 -6.05 7.28 17.77
C ALA A 71 -7.25 6.76 16.95
N GLN A 72 -7.58 7.46 15.85
CA GLN A 72 -8.50 6.90 14.87
C GLN A 72 -7.75 5.80 14.10
N VAL A 73 -8.35 4.62 13.97
CA VAL A 73 -7.65 3.45 13.41
C VAL A 73 -8.45 2.80 12.30
N ALA A 74 -7.76 2.42 11.24
CA ALA A 74 -8.24 1.50 10.22
C ALA A 74 -7.18 0.45 9.93
N THR A 75 -7.59 -0.72 9.42
CA THR A 75 -6.68 -1.83 9.14
C THR A 75 -6.90 -2.41 7.76
N VAL A 76 -5.83 -2.96 7.17
CA VAL A 76 -5.85 -3.64 5.87
C VAL A 76 -5.08 -4.95 5.99
N SER A 77 -5.74 -6.09 5.75
CA SER A 77 -5.06 -7.38 5.62
C SER A 77 -5.88 -8.39 4.83
N SER A 78 -5.28 -9.50 4.41
CA SER A 78 -6.02 -10.60 3.80
C SER A 78 -6.57 -11.58 4.84
N HIS A 79 -5.92 -11.70 5.99
CA HIS A 79 -6.25 -12.61 7.10
C HIS A 79 -5.40 -12.26 8.32
N GLY A 80 -5.38 -13.15 9.32
CA GLY A 80 -4.42 -13.14 10.42
C GLY A 80 -4.83 -12.31 11.62
N LYS A 81 -3.88 -12.14 12.52
CA LYS A 81 -4.07 -11.50 13.83
C LYS A 81 -4.58 -10.05 13.75
N MET A 82 -4.21 -9.34 12.69
CA MET A 82 -4.69 -7.96 12.46
C MET A 82 -6.21 -7.91 12.27
N GLU A 83 -6.79 -8.83 11.50
CA GLU A 83 -8.24 -8.96 11.30
C GLU A 83 -8.94 -9.28 12.63
N GLU A 84 -8.34 -10.15 13.46
CA GLU A 84 -8.88 -10.50 14.78
C GLU A 84 -8.87 -9.31 15.74
N ILE A 85 -7.77 -8.56 15.79
CA ILE A 85 -7.66 -7.34 16.60
C ILE A 85 -8.68 -6.29 16.14
N ALA A 86 -8.82 -6.09 14.84
CA ALA A 86 -9.78 -5.15 14.28
C ALA A 86 -11.22 -5.51 14.68
N ARG A 87 -11.60 -6.79 14.54
CA ARG A 87 -12.92 -7.27 14.93
C ARG A 87 -13.17 -7.11 16.44
N LYS A 88 -12.20 -7.47 17.28
CA LYS A 88 -12.32 -7.36 18.75
C LYS A 88 -12.53 -5.92 19.22
N ASN A 89 -11.88 -4.97 18.56
CA ASN A 89 -11.91 -3.55 18.92
C ASN A 89 -12.89 -2.74 18.06
N GLN A 90 -13.72 -3.38 17.22
CA GLN A 90 -14.69 -2.72 16.33
C GLN A 90 -14.05 -1.68 15.39
N ILE A 91 -12.82 -1.97 14.93
CA ILE A 91 -12.04 -1.12 14.03
C ILE A 91 -12.43 -1.44 12.59
N ALA A 92 -12.52 -0.41 11.76
CA ALA A 92 -12.74 -0.56 10.32
C ALA A 92 -11.61 -1.40 9.69
N HIS A 93 -12.00 -2.48 8.99
CA HIS A 93 -11.07 -3.41 8.36
C HIS A 93 -11.40 -3.60 6.89
N VAL A 94 -10.40 -3.43 6.03
CA VAL A 94 -10.50 -3.78 4.61
C VAL A 94 -9.83 -5.12 4.37
N LYS A 95 -10.62 -6.10 3.96
CA LYS A 95 -10.14 -7.45 3.65
C LYS A 95 -9.64 -7.53 2.22
N LEU A 96 -8.38 -7.94 2.05
CA LEU A 96 -7.75 -8.16 0.75
C LEU A 96 -7.97 -9.61 0.25
N PRO A 97 -7.91 -9.84 -1.08
CA PRO A 97 -7.89 -11.20 -1.62
C PRO A 97 -6.74 -12.03 -1.04
N THR A 98 -7.01 -13.29 -0.76
CA THR A 98 -6.01 -14.27 -0.31
C THR A 98 -5.29 -14.93 -1.48
N GLY A 99 -4.20 -15.66 -1.20
CA GLY A 99 -3.51 -16.48 -2.21
C GLY A 99 -2.48 -15.73 -3.07
N LEU A 100 -2.27 -14.44 -2.83
CA LEU A 100 -1.23 -13.66 -3.50
C LEU A 100 0.06 -13.63 -2.69
N GLN A 101 1.18 -13.45 -3.37
CA GLN A 101 2.41 -13.03 -2.68
C GLN A 101 2.29 -11.55 -2.27
N PRO A 102 2.82 -11.14 -1.11
CA PRO A 102 2.66 -9.76 -0.61
C PRO A 102 3.06 -8.66 -1.61
N ARG A 103 4.13 -8.89 -2.36
CA ARG A 103 4.59 -7.97 -3.41
C ARG A 103 3.64 -7.85 -4.60
N MET A 104 2.80 -8.86 -4.85
CA MET A 104 1.79 -8.84 -5.91
C MET A 104 0.48 -8.18 -5.45
N ALA A 105 0.33 -7.97 -4.16
CA ALA A 105 -0.86 -7.34 -3.57
C ALA A 105 -0.75 -5.81 -3.46
N VAL A 106 0.30 -5.18 -3.99
CA VAL A 106 0.55 -3.73 -3.84
C VAL A 106 -0.61 -2.90 -4.36
N ILE A 107 -1.18 -3.25 -5.53
CA ILE A 107 -2.30 -2.51 -6.13
C ILE A 107 -3.58 -2.66 -5.28
N TYR A 108 -3.84 -3.85 -4.73
CA TYR A 108 -4.96 -4.05 -3.81
C TYR A 108 -4.81 -3.22 -2.53
N ASN A 109 -3.60 -3.20 -1.95
CA ASN A 109 -3.29 -2.34 -0.80
C ASN A 109 -3.47 -0.86 -1.15
N PHE A 110 -2.95 -0.42 -2.29
CA PHE A 110 -3.08 0.96 -2.78
C PHE A 110 -4.55 1.37 -2.86
N ARG A 111 -5.39 0.54 -3.51
CA ARG A 111 -6.84 0.79 -3.62
C ARG A 111 -7.54 0.79 -2.24
N ALA A 112 -7.17 -0.12 -1.35
CA ALA A 112 -7.73 -0.17 0.01
C ALA A 112 -7.38 1.09 0.81
N LEU A 113 -6.13 1.53 0.77
CA LEU A 113 -5.67 2.74 1.46
C LEU A 113 -6.39 3.98 0.94
N THR A 114 -6.52 4.14 -0.37
CA THR A 114 -7.24 5.29 -0.96
C THR A 114 -8.72 5.28 -0.58
N LYS A 115 -9.36 4.11 -0.54
CA LYS A 115 -10.77 3.99 -0.11
C LYS A 115 -10.96 4.33 1.37
N ILE A 116 -10.02 3.93 2.23
CA ILE A 116 -10.03 4.35 3.64
C ILE A 116 -9.95 5.87 3.74
N LEU A 117 -9.04 6.51 3.02
CA LEU A 117 -8.91 7.97 3.03
C LEU A 117 -10.19 8.69 2.57
N VAL A 118 -10.90 8.13 1.56
CA VAL A 118 -12.22 8.64 1.14
C VAL A 118 -13.23 8.51 2.27
N ASN A 119 -13.32 7.35 2.92
CA ASN A 119 -14.28 7.10 3.98
C ASN A 119 -14.06 7.98 5.22
N PHE A 120 -12.81 8.44 5.45
CA PHE A 120 -12.47 9.42 6.48
C PHE A 120 -12.60 10.88 6.00
N GLY A 121 -13.11 11.12 4.78
CA GLY A 121 -13.31 12.46 4.23
C GLY A 121 -11.99 13.20 3.91
N ILE A 122 -10.90 12.48 3.73
CA ILE A 122 -9.56 13.05 3.50
C ILE A 122 -9.28 13.19 2.00
N ASN A 123 -9.79 12.27 1.19
CA ASN A 123 -9.65 12.26 -0.25
C ASN A 123 -11.03 12.24 -0.93
N SER A 124 -11.12 12.71 -2.18
CA SER A 124 -12.37 12.65 -2.94
C SER A 124 -12.64 11.25 -3.50
N ASN A 125 -13.92 10.92 -3.71
CA ASN A 125 -14.30 9.67 -4.36
C ASN A 125 -13.86 9.65 -5.82
N GLU A 126 -13.92 10.79 -6.52
CA GLU A 126 -13.43 10.94 -7.90
C GLU A 126 -11.96 10.53 -8.03
N LYS A 127 -11.11 10.98 -7.09
CA LYS A 127 -9.69 10.62 -7.08
C LYS A 127 -9.47 9.13 -6.83
N HIS A 128 -10.32 8.49 -6.04
CA HIS A 128 -10.27 7.05 -5.87
C HIS A 128 -10.72 6.29 -7.13
N GLU A 129 -11.77 6.76 -7.80
CA GLU A 129 -12.30 6.17 -9.03
C GLU A 129 -11.35 6.34 -10.22
N GLU A 130 -10.53 7.38 -10.24
CA GLU A 130 -9.47 7.57 -11.24
C GLU A 130 -8.60 6.33 -11.43
N ILE A 131 -8.40 5.54 -10.35
CA ILE A 131 -7.65 4.28 -10.39
C ILE A 131 -8.30 3.27 -11.34
N GLU A 132 -9.63 3.26 -11.42
CA GLU A 132 -10.37 2.31 -12.27
C GLU A 132 -10.17 2.59 -13.76
N HIS A 133 -9.99 3.85 -14.14
CA HIS A 133 -9.76 4.22 -15.54
C HIS A 133 -8.49 3.59 -16.11
N TYR A 134 -7.51 3.27 -15.27
CA TYR A 134 -6.26 2.63 -15.69
C TYR A 134 -6.31 1.10 -15.67
N ALA A 135 -7.40 0.49 -15.18
CA ALA A 135 -7.47 -0.97 -15.02
C ALA A 135 -7.36 -1.71 -16.37
N ASP A 136 -8.03 -1.23 -17.42
CA ASP A 136 -7.97 -1.84 -18.75
C ASP A 136 -6.61 -1.64 -19.41
N PHE A 137 -5.98 -0.49 -19.22
CA PHE A 137 -4.61 -0.25 -19.66
C PHE A 137 -3.64 -1.24 -19.02
N LEU A 138 -3.67 -1.35 -17.68
CA LEU A 138 -2.80 -2.27 -16.93
C LEU A 138 -3.05 -3.74 -17.31
N ARG A 139 -4.29 -4.10 -17.61
CA ARG A 139 -4.62 -5.46 -18.07
C ARG A 139 -3.97 -5.74 -19.42
N LYS A 140 -4.14 -4.85 -20.41
CA LYS A 140 -3.53 -5.00 -21.74
C LYS A 140 -2.01 -5.07 -21.67
N GLU A 141 -1.39 -4.20 -20.86
CA GLU A 141 0.05 -4.23 -20.65
C GLU A 141 0.51 -5.55 -20.02
N SER A 142 -0.17 -6.03 -18.97
CA SER A 142 0.18 -7.30 -18.33
C SER A 142 0.02 -8.51 -19.26
N GLU A 143 -1.00 -8.51 -20.13
CA GLU A 143 -1.19 -9.53 -21.15
C GLU A 143 -0.05 -9.53 -22.17
N SER A 144 0.44 -8.34 -22.58
CA SER A 144 1.59 -8.21 -23.49
C SER A 144 2.89 -8.77 -22.91
N TRP A 145 2.99 -8.86 -21.59
CA TRP A 145 4.15 -9.40 -20.87
C TRP A 145 3.98 -10.85 -20.42
N ALA A 146 2.87 -11.49 -20.76
CA ALA A 146 2.60 -12.87 -20.37
C ALA A 146 3.69 -13.84 -20.87
N ALA A 147 3.88 -14.94 -20.17
CA ALA A 147 4.90 -15.96 -20.49
C ALA A 147 4.70 -16.58 -21.90
N SER A 148 3.47 -16.62 -22.41
CA SER A 148 3.10 -17.11 -23.74
C SER A 148 3.50 -16.17 -24.89
N VAL A 149 3.76 -14.88 -24.63
CA VAL A 149 4.16 -13.91 -25.65
C VAL A 149 5.62 -14.13 -26.02
N SER A 150 5.93 -14.17 -27.33
CA SER A 150 7.30 -14.40 -27.84
C SER A 150 8.28 -13.33 -27.35
N ASN A 151 9.58 -13.66 -27.28
CA ASN A 151 10.62 -12.75 -26.77
C ASN A 151 10.67 -11.44 -27.57
N GLU A 152 10.46 -11.49 -28.89
CA GLU A 152 10.52 -10.32 -29.79
C GLU A 152 9.40 -9.31 -29.52
N ARG A 153 8.28 -9.78 -28.96
CA ARG A 153 7.09 -8.94 -28.67
C ARG A 153 6.84 -8.71 -27.19
N ASN A 154 7.68 -9.30 -26.31
CA ASN A 154 7.55 -9.20 -24.86
C ASN A 154 8.66 -8.33 -24.30
N TYR A 155 8.34 -7.06 -24.03
CA TYR A 155 9.30 -6.09 -23.52
C TYR A 155 9.93 -6.52 -22.19
N ALA A 156 9.16 -7.15 -21.29
CA ALA A 156 9.67 -7.63 -20.00
C ALA A 156 10.73 -8.74 -20.18
N LYS A 157 10.52 -9.65 -21.15
CA LYS A 157 11.52 -10.68 -21.49
C LYS A 157 12.77 -10.07 -22.12
N GLN A 158 12.61 -9.10 -23.02
CA GLN A 158 13.75 -8.38 -23.61
C GLN A 158 14.59 -7.70 -22.54
N LEU A 159 13.94 -6.99 -21.60
CA LEU A 159 14.61 -6.34 -20.49
C LEU A 159 15.33 -7.36 -19.59
N ALA A 160 14.71 -8.50 -19.29
CA ALA A 160 15.32 -9.56 -18.51
C ALA A 160 16.56 -10.14 -19.21
N LEU A 161 16.49 -10.41 -20.52
CA LEU A 161 17.64 -10.89 -21.31
C LEU A 161 18.77 -9.85 -21.35
N TYR A 162 18.43 -8.58 -21.51
CA TYR A 162 19.42 -7.49 -21.50
C TYR A 162 20.10 -7.34 -20.14
N SER A 163 19.38 -7.57 -19.05
CA SER A 163 19.89 -7.44 -17.67
C SER A 163 20.63 -8.69 -17.19
N ALA A 164 20.52 -9.82 -17.88
CA ALA A 164 21.14 -11.07 -17.46
C ALA A 164 22.67 -10.94 -17.35
N GLY A 165 23.22 -11.32 -16.19
CA GLY A 165 24.65 -11.23 -15.90
C GLY A 165 25.18 -9.80 -15.67
N ARG A 166 24.30 -8.82 -15.49
CA ARG A 166 24.66 -7.42 -15.25
C ARG A 166 24.09 -6.94 -13.92
N SER A 167 24.73 -5.94 -13.32
CA SER A 167 24.16 -5.21 -12.19
C SER A 167 23.20 -4.16 -12.70
N ALA A 168 21.95 -4.17 -12.22
CA ALA A 168 20.95 -3.18 -12.57
C ALA A 168 20.99 -2.01 -11.58
N VAL A 169 20.95 -0.79 -12.08
CA VAL A 169 20.79 0.44 -11.31
C VAL A 169 19.53 1.14 -11.77
N PHE A 170 18.61 1.37 -10.85
CA PHE A 170 17.35 2.08 -11.14
C PHE A 170 17.49 3.54 -10.70
N LEU A 171 17.27 4.45 -11.65
CA LEU A 171 17.25 5.89 -11.40
C LEU A 171 15.83 6.40 -11.63
N SER A 172 15.36 7.22 -10.71
CA SER A 172 14.04 7.84 -10.83
C SER A 172 14.04 9.29 -10.36
N SER A 173 13.08 10.08 -10.83
CA SER A 173 12.79 11.37 -10.22
C SER A 173 12.14 11.18 -8.84
N SER A 174 12.10 12.25 -8.03
CA SER A 174 11.44 12.22 -6.72
C SER A 174 9.96 11.81 -6.80
N ALA A 175 9.29 12.10 -7.95
CA ALA A 175 7.90 11.71 -8.17
C ALA A 175 7.71 10.19 -8.24
N PHE A 176 8.68 9.47 -8.80
CA PHE A 176 8.63 8.02 -9.00
C PHE A 176 9.50 7.24 -8.00
N SER A 177 10.10 7.91 -7.00
CA SER A 177 10.96 7.26 -6.02
C SER A 177 10.34 6.05 -5.29
N PRO A 178 9.01 5.96 -5.06
CA PRO A 178 8.42 4.76 -4.49
C PRO A 178 8.49 3.53 -5.42
N LEU A 179 8.71 3.74 -6.73
CA LEU A 179 8.71 2.68 -7.75
C LEU A 179 10.13 2.24 -8.15
N ALA A 180 11.16 2.95 -7.71
CA ALA A 180 12.57 2.62 -7.92
C ALA A 180 13.14 1.84 -6.74
#